data_f6828508422a239dad4dcb79b62ce366
#
_entry.id   f6828508422a239dad4dcb79b62ce366
#
_cell.length_a   1.000
_cell.length_b   1.000
_cell.length_c   1.000
_cell.angle_alpha   90.00
_cell.angle_beta   90.00
_cell.angle_gamma   90.00
#
_symmetry.space_group_name_H-M   'P 1'
#
loop_
_entity.id
_entity.type
_entity.pdbx_description
1 polymer ?
#
loop_
_entity_poly.entity_id
_entity_poly.type
_entity_poly.pdbx_seq_one_letter_code
_entity_poly.pdbx_strand_id
1 'polypeptide(L)'
;VPTTILAHDSAVGGKTAINHPLGKNLIGAFYQPQIVIYDTNMLSTLPEVEIRSGMAEVVKHAMLSDEKWLQELLQINYDQMTDEQLSTYLAKGIQVKASIVEQDETEQSVRMFLNLGHTYGHALEAAAGYGKLTHGECVMVGLIYMLLLCEDEGTIAPAFTNEFIQFVYNNNYPLHSLTHYPF
;
A
#
# COMPACT_ATOMS: atom_id res chain seq x y z
N VAL A 1 13.75 -6.43 12.65
CA VAL A 1 14.38 -5.84 11.46
C VAL A 1 13.54 -6.20 10.26
N PRO A 2 12.87 -5.25 9.61
CA PRO A 2 12.09 -5.51 8.41
C PRO A 2 13.00 -5.79 7.21
N THR A 3 12.53 -6.66 6.31
CA THR A 3 13.30 -7.15 5.16
C THR A 3 12.53 -7.10 3.83
N THR A 4 11.34 -6.51 3.81
CA THR A 4 10.53 -6.31 2.59
C THR A 4 10.18 -4.85 2.40
N ILE A 5 9.83 -4.46 1.16
CA ILE A 5 9.36 -3.09 0.89
C ILE A 5 8.10 -2.79 1.71
N LEU A 6 7.14 -3.72 1.76
CA LEU A 6 5.91 -3.57 2.54
C LEU A 6 6.17 -3.23 4.02
N ALA A 7 7.29 -3.69 4.55
CA ALA A 7 7.64 -3.47 5.96
C ALA A 7 7.98 -2.02 6.30
N HIS A 8 8.22 -1.14 5.32
CA HIS A 8 8.33 0.31 5.57
C HIS A 8 7.03 0.88 6.17
N ASP A 9 5.89 0.28 5.80
CA ASP A 9 4.58 0.58 6.35
C ASP A 9 4.31 -0.25 7.62
N SER A 10 4.34 -1.57 7.52
CA SER A 10 3.86 -2.46 8.58
C SER A 10 4.69 -2.41 9.87
N ALA A 11 5.98 -2.05 9.83
CA ALA A 11 6.83 -1.94 11.01
C ALA A 11 6.64 -0.62 11.78
N VAL A 12 5.94 0.37 11.21
CA VAL A 12 5.70 1.68 11.82
C VAL A 12 4.30 1.73 12.39
N GLY A 13 4.15 2.27 13.62
CA GLY A 13 2.85 2.57 14.20
C GLY A 13 2.31 1.55 15.19
N GLY A 14 3.09 0.56 15.58
CA GLY A 14 2.84 -0.28 16.75
C GLY A 14 1.64 -1.22 16.68
N LYS A 15 1.00 -1.39 15.52
CA LYS A 15 -0.04 -2.43 15.35
C LYS A 15 0.65 -3.80 15.36
N THR A 16 0.49 -4.56 16.41
CA THR A 16 1.00 -5.93 16.53
C THR A 16 -0.17 -6.90 16.58
N ALA A 17 -0.12 -7.95 15.77
CA ALA A 17 -1.19 -8.94 15.74
C ALA A 17 -0.70 -10.31 15.28
N ILE A 18 -1.49 -11.33 15.60
CA ILE A 18 -1.30 -12.70 15.12
C ILE A 18 -2.51 -13.16 14.31
N ASN A 19 -2.25 -14.01 13.33
CA ASN A 19 -3.29 -14.63 12.55
C ASN A 19 -3.95 -15.76 13.34
N HIS A 20 -5.27 -15.88 13.22
CA HIS A 20 -6.08 -16.93 13.82
C HIS A 20 -6.80 -17.72 12.70
N PRO A 21 -7.14 -19.00 12.89
CA PRO A 21 -7.89 -19.76 11.89
C PRO A 21 -9.21 -19.12 11.41
N LEU A 22 -9.81 -18.24 12.22
CA LEU A 22 -11.03 -17.51 11.89
C LEU A 22 -10.80 -16.20 11.14
N GLY A 23 -9.54 -15.74 10.99
CA GLY A 23 -9.21 -14.51 10.26
C GLY A 23 -7.84 -13.93 10.58
N LYS A 24 -7.39 -13.02 9.72
CA LYS A 24 -6.13 -12.29 9.91
C LYS A 24 -6.27 -11.24 11.04
N ASN A 25 -5.18 -11.06 11.80
CA ASN A 25 -5.00 -9.97 12.77
C ASN A 25 -6.10 -9.88 13.85
N LEU A 26 -6.81 -10.97 14.17
CA LEU A 26 -7.92 -10.97 15.14
C LEU A 26 -7.47 -10.77 16.57
N ILE A 27 -6.23 -11.13 16.91
CA ILE A 27 -5.66 -10.97 18.24
C ILE A 27 -4.47 -10.05 18.12
N GLY A 28 -4.61 -8.83 18.62
CA GLY A 28 -3.57 -7.82 18.51
C GLY A 28 -3.64 -6.76 19.59
N ALA A 29 -2.63 -5.91 19.59
CA ALA A 29 -2.52 -4.76 20.49
C ALA A 29 -1.72 -3.64 19.82
N PHE A 30 -1.90 -2.41 20.29
CA PHE A 30 -0.98 -1.33 20.00
C PHE A 30 0.22 -1.43 20.94
N TYR A 31 1.41 -1.69 20.39
CA TYR A 31 2.65 -1.73 21.14
C TYR A 31 3.79 -1.14 20.31
N GLN A 32 4.22 0.05 20.65
CA GLN A 32 5.23 0.79 19.89
C GLN A 32 6.61 0.14 20.02
N PRO A 33 7.35 -0.03 18.91
CA PRO A 33 8.74 -0.45 18.96
C PRO A 33 9.61 0.68 19.54
N GLN A 34 10.67 0.33 20.24
CA GLN A 34 11.66 1.32 20.69
C GLN A 34 12.49 1.86 19.52
N ILE A 35 12.71 1.03 18.50
CA ILE A 35 13.45 1.38 17.28
C ILE A 35 13.01 0.47 16.14
N VAL A 36 12.94 1.03 14.93
CA VAL A 36 12.79 0.27 13.68
C VAL A 36 14.10 0.43 12.91
N ILE A 37 14.77 -0.69 12.63
CA ILE A 37 15.99 -0.72 11.79
C ILE A 37 15.59 -1.26 10.43
N TYR A 38 15.66 -0.40 9.40
CA TYR A 38 15.30 -0.72 8.03
C TYR A 38 16.54 -0.64 7.14
N ASP A 39 17.08 -1.79 6.73
CA ASP A 39 18.26 -1.89 5.86
C ASP A 39 17.83 -2.18 4.43
N THR A 40 17.99 -1.19 3.55
CA THR A 40 17.62 -1.30 2.13
C THR A 40 18.45 -2.31 1.34
N ASN A 41 19.62 -2.71 1.83
CA ASN A 41 20.40 -3.79 1.19
C ASN A 41 19.67 -5.13 1.19
N MET A 42 18.75 -5.34 2.13
CA MET A 42 17.92 -6.57 2.20
C MET A 42 16.90 -6.67 1.06
N LEU A 43 16.66 -5.57 0.33
CA LEU A 43 15.64 -5.51 -0.71
C LEU A 43 16.15 -6.05 -2.07
N SER A 44 17.46 -6.14 -2.27
CA SER A 44 18.08 -6.53 -3.55
C SER A 44 17.73 -7.94 -4.03
N THR A 45 17.24 -8.80 -3.17
CA THR A 45 16.85 -10.19 -3.47
C THR A 45 15.35 -10.41 -3.51
N LEU A 46 14.55 -9.35 -3.41
CA LEU A 46 13.09 -9.48 -3.42
C LEU A 46 12.59 -9.84 -4.83
N PRO A 47 11.64 -10.78 -4.92
CA PRO A 47 10.94 -11.04 -6.17
C PRO A 47 10.03 -9.86 -6.54
N GLU A 48 9.75 -9.68 -7.83
CA GLU A 48 8.93 -8.59 -8.37
C GLU A 48 7.56 -8.46 -7.68
N VAL A 49 6.94 -9.57 -7.31
CA VAL A 49 5.65 -9.58 -6.61
C VAL A 49 5.72 -8.89 -5.25
N GLU A 50 6.84 -9.05 -4.54
CA GLU A 50 7.06 -8.36 -3.25
C GLU A 50 7.38 -6.87 -3.45
N ILE A 51 8.05 -6.53 -4.56
CA ILE A 51 8.27 -5.13 -4.94
C ILE A 51 6.93 -4.46 -5.20
N ARG A 52 6.07 -5.03 -6.04
CA ARG A 52 4.72 -4.52 -6.31
C ARG A 52 3.90 -4.38 -5.02
N SER A 53 3.93 -5.41 -4.18
CA SER A 53 3.19 -5.41 -2.92
C SER A 53 3.60 -4.24 -2.02
N GLY A 54 4.89 -4.00 -1.87
CA GLY A 54 5.37 -2.91 -1.04
C GLY A 54 5.15 -1.53 -1.65
N MET A 55 5.32 -1.39 -2.96
CA MET A 55 5.13 -0.12 -3.67
C MET A 55 3.68 0.35 -3.66
N ALA A 56 2.70 -0.53 -3.52
CA ALA A 56 1.30 -0.15 -3.34
C ALA A 56 1.09 0.76 -2.13
N GLU A 57 1.78 0.47 -1.01
CA GLU A 57 1.73 1.30 0.19
C GLU A 57 2.48 2.62 0.01
N VAL A 58 3.58 2.63 -0.75
CA VAL A 58 4.30 3.87 -1.11
C VAL A 58 3.39 4.80 -1.90
N VAL A 59 2.68 4.27 -2.91
CA VAL A 59 1.70 5.02 -3.72
C VAL A 59 0.56 5.55 -2.83
N LYS A 60 0.02 4.74 -1.94
CA LYS A 60 -0.99 5.17 -0.97
C LYS A 60 -0.49 6.34 -0.10
N HIS A 61 0.74 6.26 0.40
CA HIS A 61 1.32 7.36 1.18
C HIS A 61 1.47 8.64 0.36
N ALA A 62 1.85 8.54 -0.91
CA ALA A 62 1.92 9.69 -1.80
C ALA A 62 0.53 10.31 -2.03
N MET A 63 -0.51 9.50 -2.26
CA MET A 63 -1.89 9.97 -2.39
C MET A 63 -2.38 10.73 -1.14
N LEU A 64 -1.91 10.36 0.04
CA LEU A 64 -2.30 10.99 1.31
C LEU A 64 -1.48 12.23 1.67
N SER A 65 -0.39 12.54 0.96
CA SER A 65 0.57 13.55 1.42
C SER A 65 0.97 14.61 0.41
N ASP A 66 1.33 14.24 -0.82
CA ASP A 66 1.98 15.14 -1.77
C ASP A 66 1.64 14.79 -3.22
N GLU A 67 0.89 15.69 -3.87
CA GLU A 67 0.47 15.53 -5.27
C GLU A 67 1.67 15.43 -6.22
N LYS A 68 2.74 16.20 -6.02
CA LYS A 68 3.91 16.17 -6.90
C LYS A 68 4.64 14.84 -6.78
N TRP A 69 4.75 14.31 -5.57
CA TRP A 69 5.33 13.00 -5.35
C TRP A 69 4.48 11.89 -5.99
N LEU A 70 3.15 11.98 -5.87
CA LEU A 70 2.26 11.05 -6.55
C LEU A 70 2.45 11.11 -8.07
N GLN A 71 2.46 12.30 -8.67
CA GLN A 71 2.69 12.47 -10.11
C GLN A 71 4.06 11.90 -10.55
N GLU A 72 5.10 12.08 -9.75
CA GLU A 72 6.42 11.47 -9.98
C GLU A 72 6.33 9.94 -10.00
N LEU A 73 5.66 9.33 -9.01
CA LEU A 73 5.49 7.88 -8.90
C LEU A 73 4.69 7.29 -10.06
N LEU A 74 3.65 7.98 -10.55
CA LEU A 74 2.82 7.51 -11.65
C LEU A 74 3.59 7.39 -12.99
N GLN A 75 4.77 8.02 -13.12
CA GLN A 75 5.62 7.93 -14.30
C GLN A 75 6.70 6.82 -14.18
N ILE A 76 6.76 6.10 -13.06
CA ILE A 76 7.81 5.11 -12.80
C ILE A 76 7.39 3.73 -13.30
N ASN A 77 8.35 3.06 -13.96
CA ASN A 77 8.33 1.62 -14.16
C ASN A 77 9.24 0.98 -13.10
N TYR A 78 8.73 0.06 -12.30
CA TYR A 78 9.48 -0.56 -11.21
C TYR A 78 10.71 -1.34 -11.70
N ASP A 79 10.66 -1.89 -12.92
CA ASP A 79 11.80 -2.61 -13.53
C ASP A 79 13.00 -1.69 -13.84
N GLN A 80 12.75 -0.38 -13.88
CA GLN A 80 13.77 0.65 -14.18
C GLN A 80 14.15 1.48 -12.95
N MET A 81 13.52 1.20 -11.80
CA MET A 81 13.75 1.94 -10.57
C MET A 81 15.13 1.63 -10.00
N THR A 82 15.90 2.68 -9.68
CA THR A 82 17.20 2.53 -9.03
C THR A 82 17.05 2.31 -7.52
N ASP A 83 18.07 1.70 -6.90
CA ASP A 83 18.09 1.51 -5.43
C ASP A 83 18.03 2.85 -4.68
N GLU A 84 18.60 3.91 -5.23
CA GLU A 84 18.54 5.26 -4.66
C GLU A 84 17.13 5.84 -4.69
N GLN A 85 16.42 5.68 -5.82
CA GLN A 85 15.01 6.07 -5.94
C GLN A 85 14.14 5.29 -4.95
N LEU A 86 14.30 3.96 -4.91
CA LEU A 86 13.58 3.12 -3.97
C LEU A 86 13.81 3.55 -2.54
N SER A 87 15.08 3.74 -2.13
CA SER A 87 15.41 4.19 -0.78
C SER A 87 14.79 5.54 -0.42
N THR A 88 14.77 6.47 -1.39
CA THR A 88 14.15 7.79 -1.23
C THR A 88 12.64 7.68 -1.02
N TYR A 89 11.94 6.86 -1.83
CA TYR A 89 10.50 6.68 -1.71
C TYR A 89 10.10 5.99 -0.40
N LEU A 90 10.88 5.02 0.03
CA LEU A 90 10.66 4.34 1.31
C LEU A 90 10.83 5.30 2.49
N ALA A 91 11.87 6.14 2.46
CA ALA A 91 12.07 7.16 3.49
C ALA A 91 10.90 8.15 3.55
N LYS A 92 10.41 8.63 2.40
CA LYS A 92 9.22 9.50 2.33
C LYS A 92 7.98 8.77 2.90
N GLY A 93 7.72 7.51 2.50
CA GLY A 93 6.59 6.72 2.99
C GLY A 93 6.63 6.52 4.51
N ILE A 94 7.80 6.20 5.06
CA ILE A 94 8.00 6.09 6.52
C ILE A 94 7.68 7.41 7.22
N GLN A 95 8.15 8.54 6.68
CA GLN A 95 7.89 9.87 7.26
C GLN A 95 6.40 10.21 7.26
N VAL A 96 5.70 9.96 6.14
CA VAL A 96 4.25 10.19 6.05
C VAL A 96 3.52 9.38 7.11
N LYS A 97 3.81 8.08 7.19
CA LYS A 97 3.15 7.22 8.19
C LYS A 97 3.49 7.63 9.61
N ALA A 98 4.75 7.90 9.92
CA ALA A 98 5.18 8.34 11.25
C ALA A 98 4.44 9.61 11.67
N SER A 99 4.38 10.62 10.79
CA SER A 99 3.67 11.87 11.06
C SER A 99 2.17 11.67 11.35
N ILE A 100 1.52 10.75 10.65
CA ILE A 100 0.11 10.42 10.89
C ILE A 100 -0.06 9.67 12.23
N VAL A 101 0.82 8.72 12.51
CA VAL A 101 0.80 7.93 13.76
C VAL A 101 1.07 8.80 14.99
N GLU A 102 1.98 9.78 14.89
CA GLU A 102 2.26 10.75 15.96
C GLU A 102 1.02 11.59 16.33
N GLN A 103 0.14 11.87 15.35
CA GLN A 103 -1.10 12.61 15.56
C GLN A 103 -2.23 11.75 16.12
N ASP A 104 -2.20 10.44 15.83
CA ASP A 104 -3.30 9.52 16.17
C ASP A 104 -2.75 8.09 16.36
N GLU A 105 -2.18 7.84 17.53
CA GLU A 105 -1.52 6.57 17.85
C GLU A 105 -2.47 5.36 17.78
N THR A 106 -3.72 5.54 18.21
CA THR A 106 -4.70 4.45 18.40
C THR A 106 -5.77 4.37 17.30
N GLU A 107 -5.62 5.15 16.20
CA GLU A 107 -6.51 5.11 15.03
C GLU A 107 -7.97 5.51 15.35
N GLN A 108 -8.11 6.65 16.01
CA GLN A 108 -9.43 7.22 16.35
C GLN A 108 -9.85 8.33 15.37
N SER A 109 -8.96 8.83 14.52
CA SER A 109 -9.18 9.98 13.64
C SER A 109 -8.36 9.90 12.34
N VAL A 110 -7.33 10.75 12.18
CA VAL A 110 -6.56 10.91 10.94
C VAL A 110 -5.83 9.64 10.49
N ARG A 111 -5.46 8.76 11.41
CA ARG A 111 -4.82 7.49 11.07
C ARG A 111 -5.73 6.54 10.28
N MET A 112 -7.05 6.72 10.34
CA MET A 112 -7.99 5.96 9.53
C MET A 112 -7.78 6.16 8.03
N PHE A 113 -7.23 7.31 7.58
CA PHE A 113 -6.90 7.54 6.18
C PHE A 113 -5.84 6.58 5.64
N LEU A 114 -5.00 6.00 6.50
CA LEU A 114 -4.06 4.94 6.09
C LEU A 114 -4.76 3.68 5.57
N ASN A 115 -6.08 3.53 5.80
CA ASN A 115 -6.88 2.44 5.26
C ASN A 115 -7.46 2.74 3.86
N LEU A 116 -6.98 3.78 3.17
CA LEU A 116 -7.36 4.07 1.79
C LEU A 116 -7.10 2.84 0.91
N GLY A 117 -8.11 2.42 0.12
CA GLY A 117 -8.05 1.20 -0.69
C GLY A 117 -8.24 -0.12 0.07
N HIS A 118 -8.13 -0.13 1.40
CA HIS A 118 -8.13 -1.37 2.19
C HIS A 118 -9.51 -2.03 2.30
N THR A 119 -10.61 -1.28 2.29
CA THR A 119 -11.96 -1.86 2.39
C THR A 119 -12.22 -2.86 1.28
N TYR A 120 -12.02 -2.45 0.03
CA TYR A 120 -12.15 -3.32 -1.13
C TYR A 120 -11.00 -4.33 -1.21
N GLY A 121 -9.76 -3.88 -0.92
CA GLY A 121 -8.57 -4.72 -0.95
C GLY A 121 -8.67 -5.94 -0.02
N HIS A 122 -9.12 -5.78 1.21
CA HIS A 122 -9.32 -6.88 2.14
C HIS A 122 -10.47 -7.83 1.70
N ALA A 123 -11.55 -7.28 1.15
CA ALA A 123 -12.63 -8.10 0.60
C ALA A 123 -12.13 -8.97 -0.57
N LEU A 124 -11.34 -8.39 -1.47
CA LEU A 124 -10.71 -9.09 -2.58
C LEU A 124 -9.73 -10.17 -2.09
N GLU A 125 -8.87 -9.86 -1.12
CA GLU A 125 -7.92 -10.83 -0.55
C GLU A 125 -8.65 -12.03 0.07
N ALA A 126 -9.73 -11.78 0.79
CA ALA A 126 -10.55 -12.84 1.39
C ALA A 126 -11.27 -13.67 0.32
N ALA A 127 -11.86 -13.06 -0.70
CA ALA A 127 -12.57 -13.74 -1.79
C ALA A 127 -11.61 -14.57 -2.66
N ALA A 128 -10.41 -14.07 -2.93
CA ALA A 128 -9.38 -14.81 -3.65
C ALA A 128 -8.86 -16.03 -2.89
N GLY A 129 -8.89 -15.96 -1.57
CA GLY A 129 -8.24 -16.90 -0.67
C GLY A 129 -6.80 -16.47 -0.36
N TYR A 130 -6.50 -16.42 0.92
CA TYR A 130 -5.21 -15.92 1.43
C TYR A 130 -4.01 -16.57 0.74
N GLY A 131 -3.06 -15.71 0.31
CA GLY A 131 -1.81 -16.13 -0.33
C GLY A 131 -1.86 -16.27 -1.85
N LYS A 132 -3.01 -16.07 -2.51
CA LYS A 132 -3.10 -16.05 -3.97
C LYS A 132 -2.76 -14.68 -4.57
N LEU A 133 -3.19 -13.62 -3.91
CA LEU A 133 -2.80 -12.24 -4.17
C LEU A 133 -2.06 -11.72 -2.94
N THR A 134 -1.08 -10.85 -3.16
CA THR A 134 -0.42 -10.16 -2.05
C THR A 134 -1.31 -9.06 -1.50
N HIS A 135 -1.06 -8.65 -0.25
CA HIS A 135 -1.78 -7.56 0.38
C HIS A 135 -1.73 -6.27 -0.47
N GLY A 136 -0.55 -5.86 -0.91
CA GLY A 136 -0.39 -4.63 -1.69
C GLY A 136 -1.03 -4.71 -3.08
N GLU A 137 -1.05 -5.87 -3.73
CA GLU A 137 -1.80 -6.05 -4.97
C GLU A 137 -3.29 -5.82 -4.75
N CYS A 138 -3.85 -6.35 -3.66
CA CYS A 138 -5.25 -6.12 -3.29
C CYS A 138 -5.52 -4.65 -2.94
N VAL A 139 -4.63 -3.99 -2.21
CA VAL A 139 -4.74 -2.56 -1.88
C VAL A 139 -4.71 -1.71 -3.14
N MET A 140 -3.81 -1.99 -4.10
CA MET A 140 -3.74 -1.24 -5.35
C MET A 140 -5.06 -1.33 -6.15
N VAL A 141 -5.66 -2.51 -6.22
CA VAL A 141 -6.98 -2.70 -6.82
C VAL A 141 -8.05 -1.91 -6.05
N GLY A 142 -7.97 -1.91 -4.73
CA GLY A 142 -8.86 -1.12 -3.87
C GLY A 142 -8.73 0.39 -4.08
N LEU A 143 -7.53 0.89 -4.37
CA LEU A 143 -7.31 2.29 -4.74
C LEU A 143 -7.99 2.64 -6.08
N ILE A 144 -7.89 1.77 -7.09
CA ILE A 144 -8.62 1.96 -8.37
C ILE A 144 -10.12 2.01 -8.11
N TYR A 145 -10.65 1.07 -7.33
CA TYR A 145 -12.09 1.05 -7.02
C TYR A 145 -12.54 2.36 -6.36
N MET A 146 -11.79 2.86 -5.40
CA MET A 146 -12.06 4.14 -4.75
C MET A 146 -12.03 5.31 -5.74
N LEU A 147 -11.01 5.35 -6.66
CA LEU A 147 -10.92 6.39 -7.69
C LEU A 147 -12.11 6.37 -8.64
N LEU A 148 -12.57 5.18 -9.05
CA LEU A 148 -13.77 5.03 -9.90
C LEU A 148 -15.03 5.54 -9.20
N LEU A 149 -15.20 5.31 -7.91
CA LEU A 149 -16.31 5.87 -7.12
C LEU A 149 -16.23 7.40 -7.05
N CYS A 150 -15.05 7.96 -6.80
CA CYS A 150 -14.85 9.41 -6.77
C CYS A 150 -15.08 10.06 -8.14
N GLU A 151 -14.77 9.35 -9.23
CA GLU A 151 -15.06 9.79 -10.59
C GLU A 151 -16.57 9.80 -10.86
N ASP A 152 -17.28 8.74 -10.46
CA ASP A 152 -18.75 8.66 -10.61
C ASP A 152 -19.46 9.76 -9.81
N GLU A 153 -18.94 10.11 -8.64
CA GLU A 153 -19.40 11.26 -7.84
C GLU A 153 -18.95 12.63 -8.38
N GLY A 154 -18.12 12.67 -9.42
CA GLY A 154 -17.63 13.90 -10.03
C GLY A 154 -16.60 14.67 -9.19
N THR A 155 -15.97 14.03 -8.20
CA THR A 155 -14.96 14.65 -7.34
C THR A 155 -13.54 14.52 -7.89
N ILE A 156 -13.29 13.58 -8.80
CA ILE A 156 -12.02 13.36 -9.50
C ILE A 156 -12.26 13.35 -11.00
N ALA A 157 -11.32 13.93 -11.76
CA ALA A 157 -11.41 13.95 -13.23
C ALA A 157 -11.10 12.55 -13.81
N PRO A 158 -11.85 12.07 -14.83
CA PRO A 158 -11.60 10.80 -15.50
C PRO A 158 -10.17 10.64 -16.03
N ALA A 159 -9.51 11.73 -16.39
CA ALA A 159 -8.14 11.72 -16.87
C ALA A 159 -7.16 11.18 -15.81
N PHE A 160 -7.34 11.54 -14.54
CA PHE A 160 -6.51 11.07 -13.45
C PHE A 160 -6.74 9.58 -13.16
N THR A 161 -8.00 9.14 -13.14
CA THR A 161 -8.33 7.71 -12.96
C THR A 161 -7.70 6.86 -14.07
N ASN A 162 -7.77 7.31 -15.32
CA ASN A 162 -7.17 6.62 -16.46
C ASN A 162 -5.62 6.58 -16.35
N GLU A 163 -4.98 7.68 -15.96
CA GLU A 163 -3.54 7.72 -15.72
C GLU A 163 -3.12 6.73 -14.64
N PHE A 164 -3.85 6.69 -13.53
CA PHE A 164 -3.60 5.75 -12.43
C PHE A 164 -3.75 4.29 -12.87
N ILE A 165 -4.83 3.96 -13.60
CA ILE A 165 -5.05 2.60 -14.14
C ILE A 165 -3.92 2.22 -15.11
N GLN A 166 -3.47 3.14 -15.96
CA GLN A 166 -2.37 2.89 -16.88
C GLN A 166 -1.04 2.62 -16.13
N PHE A 167 -0.75 3.37 -15.08
CA PHE A 167 0.39 3.13 -14.20
C PHE A 167 0.33 1.73 -13.57
N VAL A 168 -0.84 1.33 -13.04
CA VAL A 168 -1.06 0.02 -12.42
C VAL A 168 -0.85 -1.10 -13.44
N TYR A 169 -1.37 -0.93 -14.67
CA TYR A 169 -1.19 -1.87 -15.77
C TYR A 169 0.29 -2.00 -16.17
N ASN A 170 0.99 -0.87 -16.34
CA ASN A 170 2.40 -0.84 -16.75
C ASN A 170 3.35 -1.49 -15.72
N ASN A 171 2.95 -1.52 -14.44
CA ASN A 171 3.71 -2.16 -13.37
C ASN A 171 3.20 -3.57 -13.04
N ASN A 172 2.49 -4.21 -13.97
CA ASN A 172 2.09 -5.63 -13.92
C ASN A 172 1.23 -6.01 -12.69
N TYR A 173 0.42 -5.10 -12.15
CA TYR A 173 -0.55 -5.48 -11.12
C TYR A 173 -1.67 -6.34 -11.72
N PRO A 174 -2.21 -7.33 -10.97
CA PRO A 174 -3.13 -8.34 -11.49
C PRO A 174 -4.56 -7.81 -11.65
N LEU A 175 -4.79 -6.85 -12.57
CA LEU A 175 -6.10 -6.25 -12.84
C LEU A 175 -7.14 -7.26 -13.31
N HIS A 176 -6.71 -8.39 -13.92
CA HIS A 176 -7.61 -9.47 -14.31
C HIS A 176 -8.34 -10.11 -13.12
N SER A 177 -7.83 -9.97 -11.90
CA SER A 177 -8.50 -10.47 -10.69
C SER A 177 -9.85 -9.81 -10.45
N LEU A 178 -10.08 -8.58 -10.95
CA LEU A 178 -11.38 -7.89 -10.87
C LEU A 178 -12.52 -8.64 -11.56
N THR A 179 -12.23 -9.47 -12.56
CA THR A 179 -13.23 -10.22 -13.31
C THR A 179 -13.45 -11.66 -12.81
N HIS A 180 -12.57 -12.16 -11.94
CA HIS A 180 -12.57 -13.55 -11.49
C HIS A 180 -13.24 -13.76 -10.13
N TYR A 181 -13.43 -12.73 -9.34
CA TYR A 181 -14.01 -12.78 -8.01
C TYR A 181 -15.29 -11.95 -7.97
N PRO A 182 -16.45 -12.55 -8.32
CA PRO A 182 -17.74 -11.86 -8.19
C PRO A 182 -18.03 -11.59 -6.70
N PHE A 183 -18.46 -10.40 -6.40
CA PHE A 183 -18.87 -9.91 -5.10
C PHE A 183 -20.34 -10.21 -4.86
#